data_896f4a84a120474525d952e47ed1eedd
#
_entry.id   896f4a84a120474525d952e47ed1eedd
#
_cell.length_a   1.000
_cell.length_b   1.000
_cell.length_c   1.000
_cell.angle_alpha   90.00
_cell.angle_beta   90.00
_cell.angle_gamma   90.00
#
_symmetry.space_group_name_H-M   'P 1'
#
loop_
_entity.id
_entity.type
_entity.pdbx_description
1 polymer ?
#
loop_
_entity_poly.entity_id
_entity_poly.type
_entity_poly.pdbx_seq_one_letter_code
_entity_poly.pdbx_strand_id
1 'polypeptide(L)'
;MANKQENRKPLIRIQHLKQYFPVKGKSIFDREIRVVKANDDISLDIYEGETLGLVGESGCGKSTLGRSLLQLYDQTDGLTIYYGRELEELAPKYVLDILENLSSKYKELKELERKEKEAYQTYERLPEGDEKYEALEKARAVEKSRKNLFLDLTRLVGGLLLYDDLNEVSRELVKEYKLKIEVSRLKREIQENQAKIDGTISVLQEKGASKEEIERKTSKYTAKIKENEGRIAKLNKEIQSIQDGIEKLKDKCRKHPEFENYESYKDSGIDLTKLTEDEMRVLRKDLQLIFQDPYSSLNPRLTVGQIISEPLFAHNIFAKNDKKVQDYVLKTM
;
A
#
# COMPACT_ATOMS: atom_id res chain seq x y z
N MET A 1 -11.89 13.93 -27.16
CA MET A 1 -10.93 14.00 -26.03
C MET A 1 -10.76 12.65 -25.28
N ALA A 2 -11.21 11.54 -25.84
CA ALA A 2 -11.19 10.22 -25.18
C ALA A 2 -9.92 9.36 -25.40
N ASN A 3 -8.94 9.77 -26.22
CA ASN A 3 -7.87 8.89 -26.68
C ASN A 3 -6.48 9.14 -26.07
N LYS A 4 -6.37 9.85 -24.91
CA LYS A 4 -5.07 10.10 -24.23
C LYS A 4 -4.94 9.38 -22.86
N GLN A 5 -5.96 8.67 -22.42
CA GLN A 5 -5.97 8.01 -21.08
C GLN A 5 -5.42 6.58 -21.07
N GLU A 6 -5.31 5.90 -22.21
CA GLU A 6 -4.99 4.47 -22.29
C GLU A 6 -3.55 4.08 -21.86
N ASN A 7 -2.67 5.05 -21.58
CA ASN A 7 -1.27 4.76 -21.22
C ASN A 7 -0.78 5.44 -19.92
N ARG A 8 -1.71 6.01 -19.10
CA ARG A 8 -1.32 6.65 -17.83
C ARG A 8 -1.43 5.64 -16.70
N LYS A 9 -0.35 5.48 -15.93
CA LYS A 9 -0.38 4.68 -14.69
C LYS A 9 -1.24 5.41 -13.65
N PRO A 10 -2.23 4.75 -13.00
CA PRO A 10 -3.02 5.39 -11.95
C PRO A 10 -2.14 5.69 -10.73
N LEU A 11 -2.52 6.71 -9.96
CA LEU A 11 -1.98 6.99 -8.63
C LEU A 11 -2.65 6.11 -7.57
N ILE A 12 -3.98 5.96 -7.68
CA ILE A 12 -4.76 5.04 -6.84
C ILE A 12 -5.70 4.25 -7.75
N ARG A 13 -5.74 2.95 -7.55
CA ARG A 13 -6.70 2.04 -8.19
C ARG A 13 -7.59 1.40 -7.14
N ILE A 14 -8.87 1.47 -7.37
CA ILE A 14 -9.90 0.86 -6.54
C ILE A 14 -10.58 -0.22 -7.36
N GLN A 15 -10.69 -1.42 -6.78
CA GLN A 15 -11.33 -2.55 -7.43
C GLN A 15 -12.34 -3.20 -6.46
N HIS A 16 -13.60 -3.21 -6.86
CA HIS A 16 -14.71 -3.87 -6.14
C HIS A 16 -14.82 -3.47 -4.66
N LEU A 17 -14.51 -2.19 -4.31
CA LEU A 17 -14.57 -1.71 -2.94
C LEU A 17 -15.99 -1.82 -2.39
N LYS A 18 -16.12 -2.47 -1.24
CA LYS A 18 -17.35 -2.54 -0.45
C LYS A 18 -17.10 -1.99 0.94
N GLN A 19 -17.99 -1.12 1.40
CA GLN A 19 -17.99 -0.61 2.75
C GLN A 19 -19.38 -0.78 3.36
N TYR A 20 -19.48 -1.74 4.27
CA TYR A 20 -20.71 -2.09 4.96
C TYR A 20 -20.57 -1.82 6.45
N PHE A 21 -21.61 -1.27 7.04
CA PHE A 21 -21.65 -1.01 8.48
C PHE A 21 -22.72 -1.89 9.13
N PRO A 22 -22.36 -2.68 10.16
CA PRO A 22 -23.34 -3.49 10.88
C PRO A 22 -24.29 -2.56 11.66
N VAL A 23 -25.59 -2.83 11.57
CA VAL A 23 -26.61 -2.17 12.36
C VAL A 23 -26.93 -3.05 13.57
N LYS A 24 -26.78 -2.49 14.77
CA LYS A 24 -27.18 -3.20 16.00
C LYS A 24 -28.67 -3.47 15.96
N GLY A 25 -29.09 -4.72 16.14
CA GLY A 25 -30.48 -5.11 16.31
C GLY A 25 -31.13 -4.35 17.49
N LYS A 26 -32.41 -4.10 17.38
CA LYS A 26 -33.17 -3.41 18.44
C LYS A 26 -33.40 -4.28 19.69
N SER A 27 -33.17 -5.59 19.59
CA SER A 27 -33.36 -6.56 20.68
C SER A 27 -32.19 -7.53 20.75
N ILE A 28 -31.90 -8.02 21.97
CA ILE A 28 -30.93 -9.10 22.24
C ILE A 28 -31.36 -10.44 21.58
N PHE A 29 -32.60 -10.56 21.15
CA PHE A 29 -33.14 -11.73 20.43
C PHE A 29 -33.13 -11.57 18.91
N ASP A 30 -32.71 -10.41 18.38
CA ASP A 30 -32.64 -10.16 16.94
C ASP A 30 -31.36 -10.82 16.38
N ARG A 31 -31.49 -11.99 15.80
CA ARG A 31 -30.36 -12.78 15.23
C ARG A 31 -29.94 -12.30 13.86
N GLU A 32 -30.71 -11.43 13.21
CA GLU A 32 -30.37 -10.89 11.91
C GLU A 32 -29.35 -9.74 12.02
N ILE A 33 -28.17 -9.96 11.51
CA ILE A 33 -27.16 -8.89 11.34
C ILE A 33 -27.57 -8.09 10.10
N ARG A 34 -28.27 -7.00 10.31
CA ARG A 34 -28.56 -6.03 9.23
C ARG A 34 -27.34 -5.19 8.98
N VAL A 35 -27.04 -4.90 7.72
CA VAL A 35 -25.92 -4.05 7.32
C VAL A 35 -26.40 -2.90 6.46
N VAL A 36 -25.83 -1.72 6.66
CA VAL A 36 -25.96 -0.60 5.74
C VAL A 36 -24.82 -0.70 4.74
N LYS A 37 -25.16 -0.91 3.46
CA LYS A 37 -24.23 -0.92 2.35
C LYS A 37 -23.95 0.51 1.90
N ALA A 38 -22.98 1.17 2.52
CA ALA A 38 -22.67 2.57 2.23
C ALA A 38 -21.96 2.71 0.86
N ASN A 39 -21.10 1.77 0.52
CA ASN A 39 -20.52 1.61 -0.81
C ASN A 39 -20.63 0.13 -1.19
N ASP A 40 -21.09 -0.16 -2.39
CA ASP A 40 -21.31 -1.53 -2.87
C ASP A 40 -20.73 -1.67 -4.28
N ASP A 41 -19.57 -2.36 -4.38
CA ASP A 41 -18.89 -2.69 -5.63
C ASP A 41 -18.39 -1.48 -6.44
N ILE A 42 -17.61 -0.59 -5.82
CA ILE A 42 -17.04 0.59 -6.48
C ILE A 42 -15.68 0.26 -7.08
N SER A 43 -15.51 0.52 -8.39
CA SER A 43 -14.24 0.41 -9.09
C SER A 43 -13.96 1.69 -9.86
N LEU A 44 -12.76 2.27 -9.65
CA LEU A 44 -12.30 3.48 -10.36
C LEU A 44 -10.78 3.65 -10.23
N ASP A 45 -10.19 4.36 -11.16
CA ASP A 45 -8.80 4.80 -11.14
C ASP A 45 -8.71 6.31 -10.92
N ILE A 46 -7.75 6.76 -10.10
CA ILE A 46 -7.42 8.16 -9.88
C ILE A 46 -5.99 8.39 -10.37
N TYR A 47 -5.79 9.39 -11.22
CA TYR A 47 -4.50 9.67 -11.83
C TYR A 47 -3.79 10.85 -11.17
N GLU A 48 -2.46 10.88 -11.26
CA GLU A 48 -1.66 11.98 -10.74
C GLU A 48 -2.02 13.29 -11.44
N GLY A 49 -2.16 14.38 -10.65
CA GLY A 49 -2.54 15.70 -11.13
C GLY A 49 -4.01 15.85 -11.56
N GLU A 50 -4.84 14.83 -11.30
CA GLU A 50 -6.28 14.86 -11.60
C GLU A 50 -7.08 15.35 -10.38
N THR A 51 -8.17 16.04 -10.67
CA THR A 51 -9.21 16.33 -9.69
C THR A 51 -10.45 15.52 -10.03
N LEU A 52 -10.72 14.47 -9.26
CA LEU A 52 -11.89 13.63 -9.40
C LEU A 52 -13.05 14.16 -8.54
N GLY A 53 -14.15 14.56 -9.17
CA GLY A 53 -15.36 15.01 -8.49
C GLY A 53 -16.32 13.86 -8.18
N LEU A 54 -16.72 13.72 -6.91
CA LEU A 54 -17.78 12.79 -6.48
C LEU A 54 -19.08 13.56 -6.28
N VAL A 55 -20.10 13.27 -7.10
CA VAL A 55 -21.42 13.90 -7.03
C VAL A 55 -22.49 12.88 -6.63
N GLY A 56 -23.55 13.35 -6.01
CA GLY A 56 -24.69 12.54 -5.58
C GLY A 56 -25.45 13.15 -4.40
N GLU A 57 -26.58 12.59 -4.06
CA GLU A 57 -27.45 13.05 -2.98
C GLU A 57 -26.78 12.96 -1.58
N SER A 58 -27.34 13.69 -0.60
CA SER A 58 -26.88 13.57 0.79
C SER A 58 -27.09 12.13 1.30
N GLY A 59 -26.09 11.58 1.99
CA GLY A 59 -26.17 10.21 2.51
C GLY A 59 -25.84 9.08 1.51
N CYS A 60 -25.55 9.36 0.24
CA CYS A 60 -25.26 8.32 -0.76
C CYS A 60 -23.84 7.69 -0.68
N GLY A 61 -23.08 7.91 0.38
CA GLY A 61 -21.81 7.23 0.61
C GLY A 61 -20.54 7.96 0.14
N LYS A 62 -20.61 9.19 -0.42
CA LYS A 62 -19.43 9.96 -0.90
C LYS A 62 -18.32 10.12 0.14
N SER A 63 -18.68 10.61 1.31
CA SER A 63 -17.74 10.80 2.43
C SER A 63 -17.23 9.45 2.98
N THR A 64 -18.04 8.41 2.90
CA THR A 64 -17.65 7.05 3.26
C THR A 64 -16.58 6.55 2.30
N LEU A 65 -16.77 6.72 0.99
CA LEU A 65 -15.78 6.33 -0.02
C LEU A 65 -14.44 7.03 0.24
N GLY A 66 -14.42 8.35 0.41
CA GLY A 66 -13.20 9.09 0.69
C GLY A 66 -12.46 8.61 1.96
N ARG A 67 -13.21 8.28 3.03
CA ARG A 67 -12.63 7.73 4.26
C ARG A 67 -12.12 6.30 4.09
N SER A 68 -12.83 5.47 3.35
CA SER A 68 -12.39 4.08 3.04
C SER A 68 -11.15 4.07 2.17
N LEU A 69 -11.03 4.97 1.17
CA LEU A 69 -9.82 5.13 0.37
C LEU A 69 -8.58 5.41 1.20
N LEU A 70 -8.73 6.23 2.21
CA LEU A 70 -7.63 6.58 3.13
C LEU A 70 -7.47 5.58 4.27
N GLN A 71 -8.16 4.45 4.24
CA GLN A 71 -8.16 3.44 5.31
C GLN A 71 -8.41 4.07 6.70
N LEU A 72 -9.38 5.01 6.78
CA LEU A 72 -9.93 5.50 8.04
C LEU A 72 -11.08 4.61 8.52
N TYR A 73 -11.63 3.83 7.60
CA TYR A 73 -12.50 2.68 7.85
C TYR A 73 -11.87 1.48 7.17
N ASP A 74 -11.78 0.36 7.88
CA ASP A 74 -11.39 -0.91 7.28
C ASP A 74 -12.46 -1.31 6.27
N GLN A 75 -12.09 -1.36 4.99
CA GLN A 75 -13.05 -1.73 3.96
C GLN A 75 -13.50 -3.18 4.11
N THR A 76 -14.79 -3.41 3.85
CA THR A 76 -15.40 -4.73 4.01
C THR A 76 -14.89 -5.73 2.97
N ASP A 77 -14.62 -5.24 1.73
CA ASP A 77 -14.15 -6.07 0.62
C ASP A 77 -13.54 -5.20 -0.49
N GLY A 78 -12.87 -5.84 -1.46
CA GLY A 78 -12.21 -5.18 -2.58
C GLY A 78 -10.77 -4.78 -2.29
N LEU A 79 -10.15 -4.09 -3.24
CA LEU A 79 -8.74 -3.69 -3.19
C LEU A 79 -8.61 -2.18 -3.37
N THR A 80 -7.67 -1.57 -2.65
CA THR A 80 -7.26 -0.17 -2.84
C THR A 80 -5.75 -0.13 -2.97
N ILE A 81 -5.28 0.11 -4.19
CA ILE A 81 -3.87 0.04 -4.57
C ILE A 81 -3.32 1.45 -4.75
N TYR A 82 -2.20 1.73 -4.11
CA TYR A 82 -1.49 3.01 -4.20
C TYR A 82 -0.16 2.86 -4.94
N TYR A 83 0.09 3.73 -5.92
CA TYR A 83 1.29 3.72 -6.78
C TYR A 83 2.19 4.95 -6.57
N GLY A 84 1.88 5.83 -5.65
CA GLY A 84 2.65 7.04 -5.39
C GLY A 84 4.01 6.81 -4.71
N ARG A 85 4.27 5.57 -4.25
CA ARG A 85 5.56 5.12 -3.74
C ARG A 85 5.92 3.75 -4.29
N GLU A 86 7.22 3.47 -4.33
CA GLU A 86 7.70 2.12 -4.64
C GLU A 86 7.39 1.17 -3.47
N LEU A 87 7.06 -0.08 -3.79
CA LEU A 87 6.76 -1.13 -2.82
C LEU A 87 7.96 -1.37 -1.87
N GLU A 88 9.17 -1.31 -2.41
CA GLU A 88 10.43 -1.48 -1.68
C GLU A 88 10.80 -0.28 -0.81
N GLU A 89 10.25 0.90 -1.10
CA GLU A 89 10.45 2.09 -0.28
C GLU A 89 9.68 2.00 1.04
N LEU A 90 8.43 1.57 0.99
CA LEU A 90 7.60 1.34 2.18
C LEU A 90 7.96 0.03 2.87
N ALA A 91 8.33 -0.97 2.09
CA ALA A 91 8.65 -2.34 2.51
C ALA A 91 7.56 -2.98 3.40
N PRO A 92 6.30 -3.09 2.90
CA PRO A 92 5.21 -3.60 3.72
C PRO A 92 5.46 -5.02 4.20
N LYS A 93 5.10 -5.30 5.46
CA LYS A 93 5.29 -6.61 6.10
C LYS A 93 4.58 -7.74 5.37
N TYR A 94 3.39 -7.45 4.81
CA TYR A 94 2.62 -8.47 4.09
C TYR A 94 3.35 -9.02 2.86
N VAL A 95 4.23 -8.22 2.23
CA VAL A 95 4.99 -8.67 1.06
C VAL A 95 5.99 -9.76 1.46
N LEU A 96 6.81 -9.50 2.49
CA LEU A 96 7.75 -10.51 2.98
C LEU A 96 7.02 -11.74 3.53
N ASP A 97 5.91 -11.56 4.26
CA ASP A 97 5.11 -12.69 4.75
C ASP A 97 4.62 -13.59 3.60
N ILE A 98 4.14 -13.00 2.51
CA ILE A 98 3.70 -13.77 1.34
C ILE A 98 4.88 -14.48 0.67
N LEU A 99 5.98 -13.76 0.43
CA LEU A 99 7.14 -14.32 -0.27
C LEU A 99 7.84 -15.41 0.54
N GLU A 100 8.04 -15.22 1.84
CA GLU A 100 8.70 -16.19 2.72
C GLU A 100 7.84 -17.45 2.95
N ASN A 101 6.51 -17.32 2.95
CA ASN A 101 5.57 -18.41 3.14
C ASN A 101 4.91 -18.91 1.84
N LEU A 102 5.50 -18.63 0.67
CA LEU A 102 4.90 -18.84 -0.64
C LEU A 102 4.37 -20.26 -0.85
N SER A 103 5.19 -21.28 -0.56
CA SER A 103 4.80 -22.70 -0.72
C SER A 103 3.63 -23.08 0.19
N SER A 104 3.61 -22.60 1.42
CA SER A 104 2.52 -22.86 2.37
C SER A 104 1.22 -22.18 1.95
N LYS A 105 1.30 -20.89 1.56
CA LYS A 105 0.14 -20.12 1.08
C LYS A 105 -0.43 -20.67 -0.23
N TYR A 106 0.42 -21.20 -1.10
CA TYR A 106 -0.07 -21.87 -2.32
C TYR A 106 -0.79 -23.19 -2.02
N LYS A 107 -0.31 -23.97 -1.03
CA LYS A 107 -1.04 -25.14 -0.56
C LYS A 107 -2.39 -24.77 0.06
N GLU A 108 -2.44 -23.68 0.83
CA GLU A 108 -3.68 -23.14 1.38
C GLU A 108 -4.65 -22.72 0.27
N LEU A 109 -4.15 -22.07 -0.80
CA LEU A 109 -4.96 -21.73 -1.97
C LEU A 109 -5.59 -22.97 -2.61
N LYS A 110 -4.82 -24.04 -2.81
CA LYS A 110 -5.33 -25.30 -3.36
C LYS A 110 -6.38 -25.98 -2.46
N GLU A 111 -6.19 -25.87 -1.16
CA GLU A 111 -7.18 -26.36 -0.19
C GLU A 111 -8.47 -25.50 -0.23
N LEU A 112 -8.37 -24.20 -0.37
CA LEU A 112 -9.53 -23.32 -0.53
C LEU A 112 -10.27 -23.58 -1.85
N GLU A 113 -9.57 -23.85 -2.96
CA GLU A 113 -10.17 -24.26 -4.23
C GLU A 113 -11.02 -25.56 -4.06
N ARG A 114 -10.50 -26.53 -3.31
CA ARG A 114 -11.21 -27.76 -3.00
C ARG A 114 -12.46 -27.51 -2.14
N LYS A 115 -12.29 -26.74 -1.06
CA LYS A 115 -13.39 -26.37 -0.15
C LYS A 115 -14.50 -25.57 -0.84
N GLU A 116 -14.14 -24.64 -1.72
CA GLU A 116 -15.11 -23.88 -2.52
C GLU A 116 -15.97 -24.81 -3.37
N LYS A 117 -15.33 -25.74 -4.09
CA LYS A 117 -16.04 -26.72 -4.92
C LYS A 117 -17.00 -27.60 -4.08
N GLU A 118 -16.56 -28.08 -2.93
CA GLU A 118 -17.37 -28.87 -2.01
C GLU A 118 -18.55 -28.07 -1.42
N ALA A 119 -18.30 -26.81 -1.06
CA ALA A 119 -19.32 -25.93 -0.51
C ALA A 119 -20.43 -25.62 -1.54
N TYR A 120 -20.06 -25.34 -2.80
CA TYR A 120 -21.04 -25.15 -3.87
C TYR A 120 -21.80 -26.44 -4.22
N GLN A 121 -21.16 -27.61 -4.24
CA GLN A 121 -21.83 -28.87 -4.41
C GLN A 121 -22.85 -29.16 -3.29
N THR A 122 -22.55 -28.77 -2.05
CA THR A 122 -23.46 -28.86 -0.92
C THR A 122 -24.65 -27.93 -1.12
N TYR A 123 -24.44 -26.71 -1.48
CA TYR A 123 -25.49 -25.74 -1.81
C TYR A 123 -26.43 -26.24 -2.90
N GLU A 124 -25.89 -26.78 -3.99
CA GLU A 124 -26.68 -27.26 -5.13
C GLU A 124 -27.59 -28.45 -4.77
N ARG A 125 -27.18 -29.30 -3.81
CA ARG A 125 -27.94 -30.49 -3.38
C ARG A 125 -29.08 -30.19 -2.42
N LEU A 126 -29.05 -29.02 -1.76
CA LEU A 126 -30.07 -28.67 -0.76
C LEU A 126 -31.35 -28.17 -1.43
N PRO A 127 -32.55 -28.55 -0.88
CA PRO A 127 -33.81 -27.98 -1.31
C PRO A 127 -33.92 -26.50 -0.95
N GLU A 128 -34.82 -25.78 -1.61
CA GLU A 128 -35.06 -24.35 -1.30
C GLU A 128 -35.48 -24.20 0.18
N GLY A 129 -34.84 -23.28 0.89
CA GLY A 129 -35.09 -23.03 2.31
C GLY A 129 -33.88 -22.37 3.01
N ASP A 130 -34.00 -22.16 4.30
CA ASP A 130 -33.00 -21.49 5.13
C ASP A 130 -31.64 -22.20 5.10
N GLU A 131 -31.63 -23.53 5.12
CA GLU A 131 -30.41 -24.34 5.05
C GLU A 131 -29.65 -24.13 3.74
N LYS A 132 -30.36 -24.00 2.62
CA LYS A 132 -29.75 -23.69 1.32
C LYS A 132 -29.16 -22.30 1.31
N TYR A 133 -29.84 -21.32 1.91
CA TYR A 133 -29.33 -19.96 2.04
C TYR A 133 -28.05 -19.93 2.90
N GLU A 134 -28.02 -20.58 4.04
CA GLU A 134 -26.83 -20.70 4.88
C GLU A 134 -25.67 -21.40 4.15
N ALA A 135 -25.95 -22.45 3.36
CA ALA A 135 -24.92 -23.10 2.55
C ALA A 135 -24.36 -22.18 1.47
N LEU A 136 -25.19 -21.34 0.84
CA LEU A 136 -24.75 -20.34 -0.12
C LEU A 136 -23.82 -19.30 0.53
N GLU A 137 -24.19 -18.80 1.71
CA GLU A 137 -23.36 -17.82 2.44
C GLU A 137 -21.99 -18.43 2.82
N LYS A 138 -21.97 -19.70 3.24
CA LYS A 138 -20.72 -20.43 3.50
C LYS A 138 -19.88 -20.60 2.23
N ALA A 139 -20.49 -20.97 1.10
CA ALA A 139 -19.80 -21.11 -0.17
C ALA A 139 -19.19 -19.78 -0.64
N ARG A 140 -19.93 -18.68 -0.56
CA ARG A 140 -19.45 -17.33 -0.88
C ARG A 140 -18.30 -16.86 0.03
N ALA A 141 -18.33 -17.22 1.32
CA ALA A 141 -17.25 -16.89 2.23
C ALA A 141 -15.94 -17.60 1.86
N VAL A 142 -16.02 -18.89 1.49
CA VAL A 142 -14.86 -19.65 1.01
C VAL A 142 -14.36 -19.12 -0.33
N GLU A 143 -15.26 -18.83 -1.28
CA GLU A 143 -14.92 -18.24 -2.57
C GLU A 143 -14.18 -16.92 -2.39
N LYS A 144 -14.67 -16.03 -1.50
CA LYS A 144 -14.02 -14.77 -1.17
C LYS A 144 -12.60 -15.00 -0.64
N SER A 145 -12.43 -15.91 0.31
CA SER A 145 -11.12 -16.23 0.88
C SER A 145 -10.15 -16.75 -0.19
N ARG A 146 -10.63 -17.64 -1.06
CA ARG A 146 -9.84 -18.17 -2.18
C ARG A 146 -9.44 -17.06 -3.17
N LYS A 147 -10.39 -16.19 -3.57
CA LYS A 147 -10.13 -15.07 -4.49
C LYS A 147 -9.09 -14.11 -3.91
N ASN A 148 -9.22 -13.75 -2.63
CA ASN A 148 -8.29 -12.85 -1.97
C ASN A 148 -6.89 -13.45 -1.93
N LEU A 149 -6.74 -14.70 -1.49
CA LEU A 149 -5.43 -15.35 -1.44
C LEU A 149 -4.81 -15.54 -2.84
N PHE A 150 -5.62 -15.86 -3.85
CA PHE A 150 -5.18 -15.94 -5.24
C PHE A 150 -4.61 -14.60 -5.73
N LEU A 151 -5.34 -13.50 -5.51
CA LEU A 151 -4.88 -12.17 -5.90
C LEU A 151 -3.61 -11.76 -5.14
N ASP A 152 -3.52 -12.08 -3.86
CA ASP A 152 -2.33 -11.80 -3.05
C ASP A 152 -1.07 -12.45 -3.61
N LEU A 153 -1.19 -13.72 -3.96
CA LEU A 153 -0.07 -14.49 -4.50
C LEU A 153 0.27 -14.03 -5.93
N THR A 154 -0.73 -13.93 -6.81
CA THR A 154 -0.49 -13.59 -8.22
C THR A 154 0.03 -12.17 -8.41
N ARG A 155 -0.41 -11.22 -7.60
CA ARG A 155 0.10 -9.83 -7.68
C ARG A 155 1.60 -9.72 -7.40
N LEU A 156 2.14 -10.52 -6.49
CA LEU A 156 3.56 -10.48 -6.15
C LEU A 156 4.40 -11.42 -7.01
N VAL A 157 3.87 -12.59 -7.32
CA VAL A 157 4.64 -13.71 -7.90
C VAL A 157 4.33 -13.93 -9.39
N GLY A 158 3.08 -13.63 -9.80
CA GLY A 158 2.65 -13.83 -11.18
C GLY A 158 2.71 -15.30 -11.64
N GLY A 159 3.11 -15.50 -12.88
CA GLY A 159 3.22 -16.82 -13.50
C GLY A 159 4.23 -17.78 -12.86
N LEU A 160 5.13 -17.29 -11.99
CA LEU A 160 6.07 -18.14 -11.24
C LEU A 160 5.38 -19.03 -10.21
N LEU A 161 4.11 -18.77 -9.85
CA LEU A 161 3.29 -19.69 -9.03
C LEU A 161 3.08 -21.06 -9.68
N LEU A 162 3.31 -21.17 -10.97
CA LEU A 162 3.20 -22.42 -11.75
C LEU A 162 4.51 -23.21 -11.79
N TYR A 163 5.57 -22.75 -11.11
CA TYR A 163 6.82 -23.46 -11.00
C TYR A 163 6.74 -24.59 -9.97
N ASP A 164 7.38 -25.72 -10.26
CA ASP A 164 7.26 -26.93 -9.43
C ASP A 164 7.84 -26.73 -8.01
N ASP A 165 9.01 -26.06 -7.90
CA ASP A 165 9.63 -25.76 -6.59
C ASP A 165 9.41 -24.30 -6.18
N LEU A 166 8.28 -24.05 -5.51
CA LEU A 166 7.96 -22.74 -4.95
C LEU A 166 8.92 -22.30 -3.83
N ASN A 167 9.70 -23.20 -3.23
CA ASN A 167 10.70 -22.79 -2.25
C ASN A 167 11.94 -22.17 -2.94
N GLU A 168 12.29 -22.64 -4.16
CA GLU A 168 13.31 -21.99 -4.98
C GLU A 168 12.85 -20.59 -5.37
N VAL A 169 11.64 -20.45 -5.91
CA VAL A 169 11.03 -19.16 -6.26
C VAL A 169 11.00 -18.21 -5.07
N SER A 170 10.54 -18.67 -3.91
CA SER A 170 10.51 -17.91 -2.66
C SER A 170 11.90 -17.34 -2.30
N ARG A 171 12.93 -18.19 -2.30
CA ARG A 171 14.30 -17.77 -1.96
C ARG A 171 14.81 -16.65 -2.87
N GLU A 172 14.62 -16.81 -4.18
CA GLU A 172 15.10 -15.82 -5.16
C GLU A 172 14.32 -14.50 -5.04
N LEU A 173 12.98 -14.55 -4.93
CA LEU A 173 12.15 -13.34 -4.78
C LEU A 173 12.41 -12.63 -3.45
N VAL A 174 12.55 -13.34 -2.34
CA VAL A 174 12.89 -12.76 -1.03
C VAL A 174 14.24 -12.08 -1.07
N LYS A 175 15.23 -12.73 -1.70
CA LYS A 175 16.60 -12.18 -1.85
C LYS A 175 16.56 -10.90 -2.69
N GLU A 176 15.91 -10.92 -3.85
CA GLU A 176 15.73 -9.75 -4.70
C GLU A 176 15.05 -8.61 -3.93
N TYR A 177 13.94 -8.89 -3.25
CA TYR A 177 13.16 -7.89 -2.53
C TYR A 177 13.96 -7.25 -1.39
N LYS A 178 14.69 -8.04 -0.59
CA LYS A 178 15.54 -7.52 0.49
C LYS A 178 16.66 -6.62 -0.04
N LEU A 179 17.26 -6.95 -1.16
CA LEU A 179 18.28 -6.11 -1.80
C LEU A 179 17.69 -4.79 -2.33
N LYS A 180 16.49 -4.83 -2.92
CA LYS A 180 15.78 -3.62 -3.39
C LYS A 180 15.41 -2.71 -2.22
N ILE A 181 14.98 -3.26 -1.08
CA ILE A 181 14.74 -2.47 0.16
C ILE A 181 16.03 -1.76 0.59
N GLU A 182 17.17 -2.46 0.59
CA GLU A 182 18.45 -1.84 0.95
C GLU A 182 18.85 -0.73 -0.03
N VAL A 183 18.63 -0.91 -1.33
CA VAL A 183 18.84 0.14 -2.34
C VAL A 183 17.95 1.35 -2.05
N SER A 184 16.65 1.15 -1.77
CA SER A 184 15.72 2.22 -1.45
C SER A 184 16.13 2.96 -0.16
N ARG A 185 16.61 2.24 0.86
CA ARG A 185 17.16 2.83 2.08
C ARG A 185 18.38 3.72 1.79
N LEU A 186 19.32 3.23 0.99
CA LEU A 186 20.52 4.00 0.62
C LEU A 186 20.19 5.23 -0.24
N LYS A 187 19.23 5.14 -1.15
CA LYS A 187 18.71 6.29 -1.92
C LYS A 187 18.15 7.38 -0.99
N ARG A 188 17.38 6.99 0.02
CA ARG A 188 16.84 7.92 1.03
C ARG A 188 17.95 8.59 1.83
N GLU A 189 18.96 7.84 2.27
CA GLU A 189 20.13 8.40 2.95
C GLU A 189 20.90 9.41 2.08
N ILE A 190 20.98 9.16 0.77
CA ILE A 190 21.58 10.11 -0.19
C ILE A 190 20.75 11.41 -0.23
N GLN A 191 19.44 11.31 -0.36
CA GLN A 191 18.55 12.48 -0.38
C GLN A 191 18.64 13.29 0.92
N GLU A 192 18.66 12.63 2.08
CA GLU A 192 18.85 13.29 3.38
C GLU A 192 20.20 14.00 3.50
N ASN A 193 21.29 13.39 3.02
CA ASN A 193 22.60 14.01 3.02
C ASN A 193 22.68 15.18 2.03
N GLN A 194 22.04 15.07 0.86
CA GLN A 194 21.94 16.17 -0.08
C GLN A 194 21.18 17.35 0.52
N ALA A 195 20.05 17.14 1.17
CA ALA A 195 19.29 18.18 1.86
C ALA A 195 20.12 18.87 2.97
N LYS A 196 20.98 18.11 3.68
CA LYS A 196 21.92 18.69 4.66
C LYS A 196 23.01 19.54 4.01
N ILE A 197 23.50 19.15 2.84
CA ILE A 197 24.44 19.92 2.04
C ILE A 197 23.78 21.25 1.64
N ASP A 198 22.61 21.19 1.01
CA ASP A 198 21.89 22.35 0.50
C ASP A 198 21.56 23.34 1.62
N GLY A 199 21.06 22.86 2.76
CA GLY A 199 20.81 23.68 3.94
C GLY A 199 22.08 24.27 4.54
N THR A 200 23.21 23.55 4.53
CA THR A 200 24.50 24.05 5.00
C THR A 200 25.02 25.17 4.07
N ILE A 201 24.91 24.94 2.77
CA ILE A 201 25.33 25.94 1.74
C ILE A 201 24.53 27.23 1.90
N SER A 202 23.19 27.15 1.98
CA SER A 202 22.31 28.30 2.14
C SER A 202 22.71 29.15 3.34
N VAL A 203 22.84 28.53 4.53
CA VAL A 203 23.23 29.25 5.77
C VAL A 203 24.62 29.88 5.70
N LEU A 204 25.57 29.21 5.05
CA LEU A 204 26.95 29.70 4.95
C LEU A 204 27.09 30.83 3.93
N GLN A 205 26.34 30.76 2.82
CA GLN A 205 26.28 31.83 1.81
C GLN A 205 25.69 33.12 2.39
N GLU A 206 24.61 33.02 3.18
CA GLU A 206 24.03 34.15 3.90
C GLU A 206 25.05 34.84 4.84
N LYS A 207 26.01 34.06 5.38
CA LYS A 207 27.08 34.55 6.27
C LYS A 207 28.33 35.00 5.53
N GLY A 208 28.34 34.95 4.19
CA GLY A 208 29.51 35.38 3.38
C GLY A 208 30.70 34.40 3.48
N ALA A 209 30.48 33.12 3.80
CA ALA A 209 31.55 32.14 3.93
C ALA A 209 32.27 31.86 2.60
N SER A 210 33.58 31.53 2.67
CA SER A 210 34.35 31.16 1.49
C SER A 210 33.94 29.78 0.93
N LYS A 211 34.25 29.53 -0.35
CA LYS A 211 34.01 28.24 -0.99
C LYS A 211 34.71 27.10 -0.25
N GLU A 212 35.93 27.33 0.20
CA GLU A 212 36.71 26.32 0.94
C GLU A 212 36.06 25.98 2.29
N GLU A 213 35.46 26.93 2.99
CA GLU A 213 34.73 26.69 4.24
C GLU A 213 33.46 25.87 3.98
N ILE A 214 32.71 26.18 2.92
CA ILE A 214 31.52 25.43 2.52
C ILE A 214 31.92 23.98 2.21
N GLU A 215 32.93 23.78 1.37
CA GLU A 215 33.41 22.45 0.98
C GLU A 215 33.88 21.63 2.21
N ARG A 216 34.63 22.24 3.11
CA ARG A 216 35.06 21.59 4.36
C ARG A 216 33.89 21.15 5.22
N LYS A 217 32.84 21.99 5.35
CA LYS A 217 31.66 21.65 6.18
C LYS A 217 30.72 20.64 5.53
N THR A 218 30.70 20.55 4.21
CA THR A 218 29.85 19.61 3.47
C THR A 218 30.56 18.29 3.11
N SER A 219 31.91 18.25 3.16
CA SER A 219 32.74 17.12 2.72
C SER A 219 32.32 15.76 3.29
N LYS A 220 31.94 15.71 4.57
CA LYS A 220 31.48 14.46 5.22
C LYS A 220 30.18 13.90 4.59
N TYR A 221 29.25 14.79 4.19
CA TYR A 221 28.00 14.40 3.55
C TYR A 221 28.24 13.96 2.11
N THR A 222 29.10 14.70 1.38
CA THR A 222 29.51 14.32 0.02
C THR A 222 30.22 12.97 -0.01
N ALA A 223 31.12 12.71 0.95
CA ALA A 223 31.78 11.42 1.08
C ALA A 223 30.76 10.26 1.33
N LYS A 224 29.77 10.51 2.18
CA LYS A 224 28.73 9.51 2.48
C LYS A 224 27.83 9.24 1.27
N ILE A 225 27.48 10.25 0.51
CA ILE A 225 26.74 10.10 -0.76
C ILE A 225 27.53 9.19 -1.70
N LYS A 226 28.82 9.50 -1.94
CA LYS A 226 29.67 8.71 -2.84
C LYS A 226 29.83 7.25 -2.37
N GLU A 227 29.96 7.03 -1.06
CA GLU A 227 29.98 5.67 -0.50
C GLU A 227 28.68 4.92 -0.80
N ASN A 228 27.52 5.55 -0.54
CA ASN A 228 26.22 4.94 -0.77
C ASN A 228 25.96 4.69 -2.26
N GLU A 229 26.34 5.59 -3.16
CA GLU A 229 26.28 5.37 -4.62
C GLU A 229 27.11 4.14 -5.05
N GLY A 230 28.34 3.99 -4.50
CA GLY A 230 29.17 2.82 -4.74
C GLY A 230 28.54 1.51 -4.24
N ARG A 231 27.86 1.55 -3.08
CA ARG A 231 27.10 0.40 -2.54
C ARG A 231 25.91 0.06 -3.43
N ILE A 232 25.11 1.05 -3.83
CA ILE A 232 23.97 0.87 -4.75
C ILE A 232 24.42 0.23 -6.05
N ALA A 233 25.53 0.68 -6.64
CA ALA A 233 26.05 0.09 -7.87
C ALA A 233 26.41 -1.41 -7.74
N LYS A 234 26.92 -1.83 -6.58
CA LYS A 234 27.20 -3.24 -6.27
C LYS A 234 25.90 -4.05 -6.11
N LEU A 235 24.97 -3.52 -5.30
CA LEU A 235 23.67 -4.16 -5.05
C LEU A 235 22.87 -4.33 -6.36
N ASN A 236 22.88 -3.32 -7.24
CA ASN A 236 22.18 -3.41 -8.53
C ASN A 236 22.75 -4.51 -9.45
N LYS A 237 24.06 -4.76 -9.42
CA LYS A 237 24.65 -5.90 -10.14
C LYS A 237 24.19 -7.24 -9.57
N GLU A 238 24.09 -7.35 -8.25
CA GLU A 238 23.59 -8.56 -7.60
C GLU A 238 22.08 -8.77 -7.91
N ILE A 239 21.27 -7.71 -7.82
CA ILE A 239 19.86 -7.73 -8.20
C ILE A 239 19.71 -8.20 -9.65
N GLN A 240 20.48 -7.66 -10.58
CA GLN A 240 20.43 -8.06 -11.99
C GLN A 240 20.72 -9.55 -12.17
N SER A 241 21.73 -10.08 -11.50
CA SER A 241 22.06 -11.51 -11.55
C SER A 241 20.91 -12.39 -11.02
N ILE A 242 20.22 -11.95 -9.97
CA ILE A 242 19.05 -12.66 -9.42
C ILE A 242 17.88 -12.58 -10.41
N GLN A 243 17.63 -11.42 -10.99
CA GLN A 243 16.58 -11.22 -11.99
C GLN A 243 16.80 -12.10 -13.24
N ASP A 244 18.04 -12.24 -13.69
CA ASP A 244 18.38 -13.16 -14.79
C ASP A 244 18.09 -14.62 -14.40
N GLY A 245 18.29 -14.98 -13.13
CA GLY A 245 17.90 -16.28 -12.58
C GLY A 245 16.38 -16.48 -12.54
N ILE A 246 15.66 -15.49 -12.02
CA ILE A 246 14.19 -15.50 -11.97
C ILE A 246 13.59 -15.61 -13.37
N GLU A 247 14.14 -14.89 -14.35
CA GLU A 247 13.65 -14.96 -15.74
C GLU A 247 13.80 -16.36 -16.33
N LYS A 248 14.91 -17.06 -16.02
CA LYS A 248 15.08 -18.48 -16.43
C LYS A 248 14.04 -19.41 -15.79
N LEU A 249 13.64 -19.16 -14.54
CA LEU A 249 12.54 -19.90 -13.90
C LEU A 249 11.22 -19.61 -14.61
N LYS A 250 10.98 -18.33 -14.94
CA LYS A 250 9.81 -17.87 -15.66
C LYS A 250 9.68 -18.50 -17.05
N ASP A 251 10.79 -18.62 -17.79
CA ASP A 251 10.82 -19.27 -19.09
C ASP A 251 10.33 -20.72 -19.04
N LYS A 252 10.61 -21.44 -17.94
CA LYS A 252 10.10 -22.80 -17.75
C LYS A 252 8.58 -22.81 -17.54
N CYS A 253 8.02 -21.78 -16.90
CA CYS A 253 6.58 -21.65 -16.65
C CYS A 253 5.77 -21.17 -17.87
N ARG A 254 6.39 -20.45 -18.82
CA ARG A 254 5.71 -19.85 -20.01
C ARG A 254 4.95 -20.86 -20.88
N LYS A 255 5.33 -22.14 -20.82
CA LYS A 255 4.63 -23.21 -21.55
C LYS A 255 3.31 -23.65 -20.89
N HIS A 256 3.07 -23.23 -19.64
CA HIS A 256 1.85 -23.57 -18.94
C HIS A 256 0.67 -22.74 -19.46
N PRO A 257 -0.50 -23.37 -19.77
CA PRO A 257 -1.66 -22.64 -20.34
C PRO A 257 -2.13 -21.44 -19.51
N GLU A 258 -2.01 -21.53 -18.20
CA GLU A 258 -2.45 -20.49 -17.24
C GLU A 258 -1.40 -19.38 -17.03
N PHE A 259 -0.20 -19.49 -17.65
CA PHE A 259 0.89 -18.57 -17.36
C PHE A 259 0.52 -17.11 -17.60
N GLU A 260 -0.02 -16.79 -18.77
CA GLU A 260 -0.40 -15.43 -19.14
C GLU A 260 -1.49 -14.89 -18.22
N ASN A 261 -2.43 -15.74 -17.82
CA ASN A 261 -3.48 -15.37 -16.87
C ASN A 261 -2.89 -14.98 -15.50
N TYR A 262 -2.00 -15.82 -14.94
CA TYR A 262 -1.35 -15.53 -13.65
C TYR A 262 -0.44 -14.29 -13.73
N GLU A 263 0.31 -14.15 -14.82
CA GLU A 263 1.24 -13.02 -15.01
C GLU A 263 0.49 -11.70 -15.19
N SER A 264 -0.71 -11.71 -15.77
CA SER A 264 -1.53 -10.50 -15.97
C SER A 264 -1.96 -9.83 -14.66
N TYR A 265 -2.00 -10.57 -13.55
CA TYR A 265 -2.31 -10.02 -12.23
C TYR A 265 -1.11 -9.36 -11.56
N LYS A 266 0.12 -9.53 -12.08
CA LYS A 266 1.31 -8.98 -11.45
C LYS A 266 1.26 -7.47 -11.36
N ASP A 267 1.41 -6.95 -10.14
CA ASP A 267 1.25 -5.54 -9.83
C ASP A 267 2.25 -5.10 -8.76
N SER A 268 2.86 -3.94 -8.96
CA SER A 268 3.85 -3.35 -8.05
C SER A 268 3.28 -2.30 -7.09
N GLY A 269 1.98 -2.07 -7.10
CA GLY A 269 1.33 -1.10 -6.23
C GLY A 269 1.20 -1.60 -4.79
N ILE A 270 1.12 -0.67 -3.87
CA ILE A 270 0.95 -0.94 -2.44
C ILE A 270 -0.53 -1.17 -2.14
N ASP A 271 -0.87 -2.33 -1.60
CA ASP A 271 -2.23 -2.63 -1.13
C ASP A 271 -2.46 -1.97 0.23
N LEU A 272 -3.22 -0.88 0.23
CA LEU A 272 -3.50 -0.11 1.45
C LEU A 272 -4.29 -0.91 2.49
N THR A 273 -5.06 -1.89 2.06
CA THR A 273 -5.91 -2.70 2.96
C THR A 273 -5.13 -3.67 3.85
N LYS A 274 -3.85 -3.90 3.51
CA LYS A 274 -2.97 -4.86 4.21
C LYS A 274 -1.89 -4.20 5.05
N LEU A 275 -1.86 -2.88 5.03
CA LEU A 275 -0.87 -2.14 5.79
C LEU A 275 -1.19 -2.13 7.27
N THR A 276 -0.16 -2.26 8.09
CA THR A 276 -0.25 -2.00 9.52
C THR A 276 -0.46 -0.50 9.78
N GLU A 277 -0.92 -0.14 10.98
CA GLU A 277 -1.08 1.26 11.38
C GLU A 277 0.23 2.07 11.28
N ASP A 278 1.37 1.47 11.60
CA ASP A 278 2.67 2.13 11.51
C ASP A 278 3.07 2.39 10.06
N GLU A 279 2.82 1.45 9.15
CA GLU A 279 3.04 1.61 7.72
C GLU A 279 2.10 2.68 7.12
N MET A 280 0.81 2.64 7.49
CA MET A 280 -0.14 3.69 7.09
C MET A 280 0.26 5.06 7.63
N ARG A 281 0.81 5.16 8.85
CA ARG A 281 1.30 6.44 9.40
C ARG A 281 2.37 7.07 8.52
N VAL A 282 3.24 6.27 7.87
CA VAL A 282 4.22 6.79 6.90
C VAL A 282 3.51 7.41 5.70
N LEU A 283 2.45 6.76 5.18
CA LEU A 283 1.68 7.23 4.02
C LEU A 283 0.74 8.39 4.34
N ARG A 284 0.44 8.68 5.62
CA ARG A 284 -0.36 9.86 6.00
C ARG A 284 0.27 11.20 5.62
N LYS A 285 1.55 11.22 5.24
CA LYS A 285 2.19 12.40 4.65
C LYS A 285 1.74 12.65 3.21
N ASP A 286 1.42 11.60 2.49
CA ASP A 286 1.03 11.63 1.08
C ASP A 286 -0.50 11.62 0.92
N LEU A 287 -1.17 10.84 1.77
CA LEU A 287 -2.62 10.61 1.76
C LEU A 287 -3.27 11.40 2.90
N GLN A 288 -3.86 12.55 2.57
CA GLN A 288 -4.44 13.48 3.54
C GLN A 288 -5.92 13.70 3.28
N LEU A 289 -6.68 14.01 4.35
CA LEU A 289 -8.09 14.33 4.30
C LEU A 289 -8.35 15.72 4.89
N ILE A 290 -9.05 16.56 4.12
CA ILE A 290 -9.62 17.81 4.63
C ILE A 290 -11.08 17.53 4.96
N PHE A 291 -11.44 17.68 6.22
CA PHE A 291 -12.81 17.44 6.69
C PHE A 291 -13.76 18.54 6.23
N GLN A 292 -15.01 18.18 6.00
CA GLN A 292 -16.07 19.10 5.57
C GLN A 292 -16.35 20.19 6.62
N ASP A 293 -16.29 19.84 7.90
CA ASP A 293 -16.45 20.78 9.02
C ASP A 293 -15.11 20.94 9.75
N PRO A 294 -14.37 22.02 9.50
CA PRO A 294 -13.08 22.25 10.14
C PRO A 294 -13.22 22.52 11.65
N TYR A 295 -14.32 23.11 12.12
CA TYR A 295 -14.48 23.42 13.54
C TYR A 295 -14.69 22.17 14.40
N SER A 296 -15.54 21.26 13.97
CA SER A 296 -15.75 19.99 14.69
C SER A 296 -14.57 19.03 14.58
N SER A 297 -13.69 19.24 13.59
CA SER A 297 -12.52 18.39 13.34
C SER A 297 -11.31 18.76 14.19
N LEU A 298 -11.29 19.96 14.79
CA LEU A 298 -10.20 20.44 15.61
C LEU A 298 -10.50 20.27 17.09
N ASN A 299 -9.50 19.93 17.89
CA ASN A 299 -9.65 19.86 19.33
C ASN A 299 -9.72 21.29 19.91
N PRO A 300 -10.90 21.72 20.45
CA PRO A 300 -11.08 23.09 20.95
C PRO A 300 -10.25 23.42 22.19
N ARG A 301 -9.59 22.43 22.80
CA ARG A 301 -8.71 22.63 23.95
C ARG A 301 -7.27 22.96 23.54
N LEU A 302 -6.93 22.84 22.28
CA LEU A 302 -5.59 23.14 21.74
C LEU A 302 -5.56 24.53 21.15
N THR A 303 -4.42 25.21 21.31
CA THR A 303 -4.17 26.47 20.59
C THR A 303 -3.84 26.17 19.12
N VAL A 304 -4.01 27.17 18.26
CA VAL A 304 -3.66 27.07 16.83
C VAL A 304 -2.22 26.60 16.64
N GLY A 305 -1.28 27.17 17.41
CA GLY A 305 0.12 26.76 17.38
C GLY A 305 0.34 25.29 17.77
N GLN A 306 -0.42 24.78 18.76
CA GLN A 306 -0.37 23.37 19.13
C GLN A 306 -0.92 22.47 18.01
N ILE A 307 -2.02 22.85 17.37
CA ILE A 307 -2.62 22.10 16.26
C ILE A 307 -1.64 22.03 15.08
N ILE A 308 -0.96 23.13 14.73
CA ILE A 308 0.03 23.16 13.65
C ILE A 308 1.27 22.34 14.01
N SER A 309 1.69 22.35 15.28
CA SER A 309 2.90 21.62 15.70
C SER A 309 2.69 20.12 15.92
N GLU A 310 1.48 19.66 16.19
CA GLU A 310 1.18 18.26 16.48
C GLU A 310 1.62 17.30 15.34
N PRO A 311 1.29 17.55 14.06
CA PRO A 311 1.76 16.72 12.94
C PRO A 311 3.28 16.70 12.81
N LEU A 312 3.97 17.80 13.15
CA LEU A 312 5.43 17.89 13.08
C LEU A 312 6.08 16.90 14.05
N PHE A 313 5.49 16.73 15.23
CA PHE A 313 5.94 15.76 16.23
C PHE A 313 5.51 14.33 15.88
N ALA A 314 4.27 14.16 15.42
CA ALA A 314 3.72 12.85 15.07
C ALA A 314 4.52 12.19 13.91
N HIS A 315 5.04 13.00 12.99
CA HIS A 315 5.86 12.55 11.87
C HIS A 315 7.37 12.67 12.10
N ASN A 316 7.81 12.98 13.34
CA ASN A 316 9.21 13.14 13.73
C ASN A 316 9.98 14.15 12.85
N ILE A 317 9.31 15.20 12.34
CA ILE A 317 9.95 16.28 11.59
C ILE A 317 10.80 17.14 12.53
N PHE A 318 10.29 17.38 13.74
CA PHE A 318 10.99 18.06 14.82
C PHE A 318 10.87 17.27 16.13
N ALA A 319 11.87 17.37 16.99
CA ALA A 319 11.76 16.93 18.38
C ALA A 319 10.84 17.87 19.17
N LYS A 320 10.13 17.34 20.18
CA LYS A 320 9.18 18.13 20.99
C LYS A 320 9.76 19.41 21.63
N ASN A 321 11.08 19.43 21.86
CA ASN A 321 11.79 20.55 22.50
C ASN A 321 12.64 21.38 21.51
N ASP A 322 12.48 21.18 20.21
CA ASP A 322 13.23 21.93 19.20
C ASP A 322 12.70 23.37 19.10
N LYS A 323 13.58 24.34 19.39
CA LYS A 323 13.23 25.80 19.32
C LYS A 323 12.77 26.23 17.92
N LYS A 324 13.20 25.52 16.88
CA LYS A 324 12.82 25.82 15.49
C LYS A 324 11.33 25.57 15.20
N VAL A 325 10.66 24.81 16.05
CA VAL A 325 9.20 24.54 15.90
C VAL A 325 8.41 25.85 15.99
N GLN A 326 8.77 26.76 16.92
CA GLN A 326 8.08 28.03 17.06
C GLN A 326 8.22 28.91 15.80
N ASP A 327 9.45 28.99 15.27
CA ASP A 327 9.70 29.75 14.02
C ASP A 327 8.95 29.16 12.84
N TYR A 328 8.90 27.81 12.74
CA TYR A 328 8.14 27.12 11.71
C TYR A 328 6.65 27.37 11.83
N VAL A 329 6.09 27.27 13.04
CA VAL A 329 4.66 27.54 13.31
C VAL A 329 4.30 28.99 12.95
N LEU A 330 5.11 29.96 13.41
CA LEU A 330 4.88 31.38 13.09
C LEU A 330 4.93 31.67 11.59
N LYS A 331 5.83 31.01 10.88
CA LYS A 331 5.94 31.14 9.41
C LYS A 331 4.77 30.51 8.66
N THR A 332 4.15 29.50 9.25
CA THR A 332 3.00 28.77 8.67
C THR A 332 1.69 29.51 8.91
N MET A 333 1.57 30.25 10.03
CA MET A 333 0.43 31.11 10.37
C MET A 333 0.41 32.37 9.52
#